data_fd573a255647856432a856e37cb8ab80
#
_entry.id   fd573a255647856432a856e37cb8ab80
#
_cell.length_a   1.000
_cell.length_b   1.000
_cell.length_c   1.000
_cell.angle_alpha   90.00
_cell.angle_beta   90.00
_cell.angle_gamma   90.00
#
_symmetry.space_group_name_H-M   'P 1'
#
loop_
_entity.id
_entity.type
_entity.pdbx_description
1 polymer ?
#
loop_
_entity_poly.entity_id
_entity_poly.type
_entity_poly.pdbx_seq_one_letter_code
_entity_poly.pdbx_strand_id
1 'polypeptide(L)'
;MTKKQVKWAISTEAFGKPGFPRIEDALKRNNIEYFQSAFNSNTREYSDIPYNTDECVVLYGPIKFIRTKNKGFMPGAFGFKSDTNTSYYMSQINPNLFFNHDAMYLPFGSIIHKKEQLKDIFGKYIFIRPDSGFKTFTGFHVKIDDIEDELSSTSQISNPSPHEMCLVAKAKSILGEYRFVVCNGEVITGSQYRWDGKLDVRIDVHDEA
;
A
#
# COMPACT_ATOMS: atom_id res chain seq x y z
N MET A 1 -16.44 -31.70 0.85
CA MET A 1 -16.45 -30.31 0.31
C MET A 1 -15.51 -30.28 -0.88
N THR A 2 -16.03 -30.08 -2.08
CA THR A 2 -15.21 -29.87 -3.29
C THR A 2 -14.41 -28.58 -3.11
N LYS A 3 -13.07 -28.66 -3.21
CA LYS A 3 -12.21 -27.46 -3.19
C LYS A 3 -12.67 -26.55 -4.34
N LYS A 4 -13.18 -25.34 -4.04
CA LYS A 4 -13.48 -24.35 -5.06
C LYS A 4 -12.18 -24.01 -5.79
N GLN A 5 -12.21 -24.04 -7.11
CA GLN A 5 -11.07 -23.64 -7.93
C GLN A 5 -10.85 -22.13 -7.76
N VAL A 6 -9.62 -21.74 -7.52
CA VAL A 6 -9.23 -20.33 -7.40
C VAL A 6 -9.03 -19.76 -8.80
N LYS A 7 -9.72 -18.67 -9.10
CA LYS A 7 -9.57 -17.90 -10.33
C LYS A 7 -8.92 -16.56 -10.04
N TRP A 8 -8.35 -15.93 -11.05
CA TRP A 8 -7.74 -14.61 -10.91
C TRP A 8 -8.38 -13.62 -11.88
N ALA A 9 -8.57 -12.40 -11.40
CA ALA A 9 -8.90 -11.27 -12.25
C ALA A 9 -7.78 -10.21 -12.11
N ILE A 10 -7.17 -9.89 -13.22
CA ILE A 10 -5.92 -9.13 -13.28
C ILE A 10 -6.17 -7.85 -14.06
N SER A 11 -5.80 -6.69 -13.50
CA SER A 11 -5.82 -5.45 -14.27
C SER A 11 -4.66 -5.38 -15.25
N THR A 12 -4.93 -5.00 -16.49
CA THR A 12 -3.89 -4.79 -17.51
C THR A 12 -2.91 -3.65 -17.17
N GLU A 13 -3.31 -2.70 -16.30
CA GLU A 13 -2.42 -1.63 -15.82
C GLU A 13 -1.38 -2.12 -14.81
N ALA A 14 -1.59 -3.28 -14.17
CA ALA A 14 -0.71 -3.77 -13.11
C ALA A 14 0.61 -4.33 -13.64
N PHE A 15 0.78 -4.39 -14.96
CA PHE A 15 1.82 -5.18 -15.58
C PHE A 15 2.62 -4.40 -16.57
N GLY A 16 3.87 -4.47 -16.47
CA GLY A 16 4.60 -4.23 -17.64
C GLY A 16 5.70 -3.20 -17.58
N LYS A 17 6.52 -3.32 -16.57
CA LYS A 17 7.89 -2.87 -16.79
C LYS A 17 8.63 -4.01 -17.48
N PRO A 18 9.25 -3.78 -18.65
CA PRO A 18 10.10 -4.78 -19.31
C PRO A 18 11.14 -5.33 -18.32
N GLY A 19 11.37 -6.62 -18.33
CA GLY A 19 12.41 -7.27 -17.50
C GLY A 19 11.92 -7.85 -16.16
N PHE A 20 10.66 -7.65 -15.77
CA PHE A 20 10.12 -8.30 -14.57
C PHE A 20 9.28 -9.53 -14.91
N PRO A 21 9.39 -10.62 -14.10
CA PRO A 21 8.52 -11.78 -14.26
C PRO A 21 7.06 -11.36 -14.16
N ARG A 22 6.24 -11.82 -15.09
CA ARG A 22 4.81 -11.50 -15.11
C ARG A 22 4.05 -12.54 -14.29
N ILE A 23 3.10 -12.08 -13.47
CA ILE A 23 2.24 -12.99 -12.70
C ILE A 23 1.45 -13.91 -13.61
N GLU A 24 1.07 -13.45 -14.80
CA GLU A 24 0.39 -14.25 -15.84
C GLU A 24 1.19 -15.49 -16.21
N ASP A 25 2.51 -15.38 -16.33
CA ASP A 25 3.36 -16.52 -16.65
C ASP A 25 3.38 -17.55 -15.53
N ALA A 26 3.31 -17.09 -14.28
CA ALA A 26 3.18 -17.97 -13.12
C ALA A 26 1.80 -18.66 -13.09
N LEU A 27 0.73 -17.93 -13.37
CA LEU A 27 -0.62 -18.49 -13.44
C LEU A 27 -0.73 -19.54 -14.55
N LYS A 28 -0.19 -19.25 -15.75
CA LYS A 28 -0.13 -20.21 -16.87
C LYS A 28 0.66 -21.46 -16.51
N ARG A 29 1.85 -21.32 -15.94
CA ARG A 29 2.68 -22.48 -15.54
C ARG A 29 1.99 -23.38 -14.51
N ASN A 30 1.11 -22.81 -13.68
CA ASN A 30 0.38 -23.55 -12.65
C ASN A 30 -1.05 -23.92 -13.08
N ASN A 31 -1.43 -23.73 -14.35
CA ASN A 31 -2.77 -24.00 -14.88
C ASN A 31 -3.88 -23.31 -14.07
N ILE A 32 -3.61 -22.09 -13.61
CA ILE A 32 -4.59 -21.29 -12.87
C ILE A 32 -5.36 -20.42 -13.86
N GLU A 33 -6.68 -20.53 -13.83
CA GLU A 33 -7.57 -19.72 -14.67
C GLU A 33 -7.48 -18.25 -14.28
N TYR A 34 -7.35 -17.36 -15.27
CA TYR A 34 -7.35 -15.94 -15.03
C TYR A 34 -8.02 -15.15 -16.15
N PHE A 35 -8.53 -13.97 -15.81
CA PHE A 35 -9.11 -12.99 -16.72
C PHE A 35 -8.34 -11.69 -16.65
N GLN A 36 -8.08 -11.07 -17.80
CA GLN A 36 -7.46 -9.75 -17.89
C GLN A 36 -8.53 -8.68 -18.04
N SER A 37 -8.69 -7.86 -17.00
CA SER A 37 -9.60 -6.72 -17.04
C SER A 37 -8.88 -5.50 -17.61
N ALA A 38 -9.33 -5.08 -18.80
CA ALA A 38 -8.77 -3.91 -19.47
C ALA A 38 -9.25 -2.61 -18.82
N PHE A 39 -8.33 -1.65 -18.71
CA PHE A 39 -8.66 -0.29 -18.32
C PHE A 39 -8.95 0.56 -19.55
N ASN A 40 -10.11 1.19 -19.56
CA ASN A 40 -10.49 2.16 -20.58
C ASN A 40 -10.12 3.57 -20.11
N SER A 41 -9.14 4.20 -20.75
CA SER A 41 -8.66 5.54 -20.39
C SER A 41 -9.72 6.66 -20.60
N ASN A 42 -10.62 6.47 -21.53
CA ASN A 42 -11.66 7.47 -21.84
C ASN A 42 -12.77 7.49 -20.80
N THR A 43 -13.26 6.31 -20.40
CA THR A 43 -14.30 6.19 -19.35
C THR A 43 -13.71 6.09 -17.95
N ARG A 44 -12.40 5.85 -17.83
CA ARG A 44 -11.70 5.57 -16.58
C ARG A 44 -12.26 4.37 -15.81
N GLU A 45 -12.78 3.39 -16.54
CA GLU A 45 -13.39 2.19 -15.99
C GLU A 45 -12.63 0.93 -16.40
N TYR A 46 -12.80 -0.13 -15.63
CA TYR A 46 -12.27 -1.46 -15.93
C TYR A 46 -13.37 -2.33 -16.55
N SER A 47 -13.00 -3.17 -17.52
CA SER A 47 -13.94 -4.14 -18.09
C SER A 47 -14.50 -5.06 -16.98
N ASP A 48 -15.72 -5.56 -17.19
CA ASP A 48 -16.35 -6.45 -16.24
C ASP A 48 -15.63 -7.79 -16.16
N ILE A 49 -15.62 -8.34 -14.95
CA ILE A 49 -15.04 -9.65 -14.65
C ILE A 49 -16.12 -10.71 -14.90
N PRO A 50 -15.88 -11.69 -15.80
CA PRO A 50 -16.90 -12.67 -16.19
C PRO A 50 -17.02 -13.83 -15.19
N TYR A 51 -16.86 -13.55 -13.91
CA TYR A 51 -16.97 -14.53 -12.83
C TYR A 51 -18.18 -14.26 -11.95
N ASN A 52 -18.80 -15.32 -11.44
CA ASN A 52 -19.92 -15.21 -10.52
C ASN A 52 -19.46 -14.81 -9.12
N THR A 53 -20.32 -14.17 -8.34
CA THR A 53 -20.01 -13.68 -7.00
C THR A 53 -19.74 -14.78 -5.97
N ASP A 54 -20.16 -16.02 -6.23
CA ASP A 54 -19.92 -17.19 -5.39
C ASP A 54 -18.61 -17.92 -5.73
N GLU A 55 -17.89 -17.49 -6.76
CA GLU A 55 -16.60 -18.03 -7.17
C GLU A 55 -15.47 -17.44 -6.31
N CYS A 56 -14.43 -18.24 -6.11
CA CYS A 56 -13.23 -17.80 -5.41
C CYS A 56 -12.31 -17.03 -6.37
N VAL A 57 -12.34 -15.70 -6.29
CA VAL A 57 -11.61 -14.82 -7.23
C VAL A 57 -10.58 -13.98 -6.47
N VAL A 58 -9.31 -14.08 -6.89
CA VAL A 58 -8.24 -13.20 -6.43
C VAL A 58 -8.14 -11.99 -7.37
N LEU A 59 -8.29 -10.79 -6.84
CA LEU A 59 -8.12 -9.55 -7.58
C LEU A 59 -6.67 -9.08 -7.48
N TYR A 60 -6.03 -8.81 -8.62
CA TYR A 60 -4.67 -8.28 -8.68
C TYR A 60 -4.58 -7.07 -9.60
N GLY A 61 -4.19 -5.93 -9.05
CA GLY A 61 -4.10 -4.68 -9.79
C GLY A 61 -3.91 -3.45 -8.91
N PRO A 62 -4.00 -2.24 -9.48
CA PRO A 62 -4.01 -0.99 -8.73
C PRO A 62 -5.16 -0.96 -7.70
N ILE A 63 -4.96 -0.16 -6.65
CA ILE A 63 -5.98 0.00 -5.57
C ILE A 63 -7.35 0.34 -6.14
N LYS A 64 -7.42 1.21 -7.16
CA LYS A 64 -8.66 1.57 -7.84
C LYS A 64 -9.36 0.35 -8.44
N PHE A 65 -8.63 -0.55 -9.10
CA PHE A 65 -9.18 -1.79 -9.65
C PHE A 65 -9.78 -2.67 -8.54
N ILE A 66 -9.02 -2.91 -7.49
CA ILE A 66 -9.48 -3.72 -6.34
C ILE A 66 -10.74 -3.11 -5.73
N ARG A 67 -10.78 -1.80 -5.51
CA ARG A 67 -11.96 -1.11 -4.93
C ARG A 67 -13.20 -1.21 -5.80
N THR A 68 -13.05 -1.05 -7.12
CA THR A 68 -14.19 -1.05 -8.04
C THR A 68 -14.70 -2.44 -8.34
N LYS A 69 -13.82 -3.46 -8.34
CA LYS A 69 -14.18 -4.83 -8.71
C LYS A 69 -14.38 -5.77 -7.52
N ASN A 70 -14.08 -5.33 -6.29
CA ASN A 70 -14.30 -6.12 -5.06
C ASN A 70 -15.78 -6.21 -4.64
N LYS A 71 -16.70 -5.97 -5.53
CA LYS A 71 -18.12 -6.02 -5.21
C LYS A 71 -18.66 -7.46 -5.30
N GLY A 72 -18.62 -8.13 -4.15
CA GLY A 72 -19.41 -9.35 -3.96
C GLY A 72 -18.72 -10.68 -4.27
N PHE A 73 -17.44 -10.73 -4.65
CA PHE A 73 -16.74 -12.01 -4.75
C PHE A 73 -16.47 -12.61 -3.36
N MET A 74 -16.91 -13.82 -3.13
CA MET A 74 -16.76 -14.55 -1.87
C MET A 74 -16.57 -16.06 -2.10
N PRO A 75 -15.63 -16.73 -1.44
CA PRO A 75 -14.51 -16.20 -0.67
C PRO A 75 -13.32 -15.89 -1.59
N GLY A 76 -12.49 -14.91 -1.26
CA GLY A 76 -11.20 -14.70 -1.92
C GLY A 76 -10.93 -13.30 -2.43
N ALA A 77 -11.94 -12.43 -2.53
CA ALA A 77 -11.70 -11.03 -2.84
C ALA A 77 -11.59 -10.23 -1.55
N PHE A 78 -10.37 -9.81 -1.23
CA PHE A 78 -10.11 -8.94 -0.10
C PHE A 78 -9.88 -7.51 -0.58
N GLY A 79 -10.64 -6.58 -0.01
CA GLY A 79 -10.37 -5.16 -0.13
C GLY A 79 -9.64 -4.64 1.10
N PHE A 80 -9.16 -3.40 1.02
CA PHE A 80 -8.62 -2.71 2.17
C PHE A 80 -9.73 -2.47 3.19
N LYS A 81 -9.49 -2.85 4.44
CA LYS A 81 -10.36 -2.64 5.59
C LYS A 81 -9.65 -1.75 6.62
N SER A 82 -10.37 -1.36 7.66
CA SER A 82 -9.80 -0.61 8.79
C SER A 82 -8.63 -1.32 9.47
N ASP A 83 -8.58 -2.65 9.43
CA ASP A 83 -7.48 -3.46 9.93
C ASP A 83 -6.16 -3.28 9.16
N THR A 84 -6.21 -2.69 7.98
CA THR A 84 -5.01 -2.26 7.23
C THR A 84 -4.56 -0.84 7.57
N ASN A 85 -5.26 -0.13 8.44
CA ASN A 85 -4.83 1.16 8.95
C ASN A 85 -3.62 0.99 9.87
N THR A 86 -2.67 1.92 9.77
CA THR A 86 -1.43 1.87 10.56
C THR A 86 -1.73 1.87 12.05
N SER A 87 -2.66 2.71 12.48
CA SER A 87 -3.12 2.79 13.88
C SER A 87 -3.66 1.46 14.39
N TYR A 88 -4.40 0.72 13.54
CA TYR A 88 -4.96 -0.56 13.93
C TYR A 88 -3.88 -1.62 14.10
N TYR A 89 -3.09 -1.92 13.08
CA TYR A 89 -2.12 -3.01 13.20
C TYR A 89 -0.96 -2.69 14.16
N MET A 90 -0.57 -1.43 14.30
CA MET A 90 0.43 -1.05 15.30
C MET A 90 -0.07 -1.24 16.73
N SER A 91 -1.39 -1.18 16.97
CA SER A 91 -1.96 -1.50 18.29
C SER A 91 -1.97 -2.98 18.65
N GLN A 92 -1.79 -3.86 17.66
CA GLN A 92 -1.87 -5.32 17.81
C GLN A 92 -0.50 -6.01 17.93
N ILE A 93 0.58 -5.32 17.62
CA ILE A 93 1.92 -5.88 17.53
C ILE A 93 2.84 -5.16 18.53
N ASN A 94 3.88 -5.86 18.99
CA ASN A 94 4.87 -5.26 19.89
C ASN A 94 5.45 -3.97 19.28
N PRO A 95 5.34 -2.82 19.98
CA PRO A 95 5.81 -1.53 19.47
C PRO A 95 7.28 -1.53 19.01
N ASN A 96 8.14 -2.32 19.65
CA ASN A 96 9.57 -2.40 19.30
C ASN A 96 9.83 -3.00 17.90
N LEU A 97 8.82 -3.62 17.30
CA LEU A 97 8.89 -4.13 15.92
C LEU A 97 8.52 -3.08 14.87
N PHE A 98 8.10 -1.88 15.29
CA PHE A 98 7.73 -0.82 14.39
C PHE A 98 8.77 0.28 14.32
N PHE A 99 9.17 0.59 13.11
CA PHE A 99 10.09 1.70 12.83
C PHE A 99 9.56 3.05 13.36
N ASN A 100 8.24 3.27 13.27
CA ASN A 100 7.55 4.48 13.73
C ASN A 100 6.71 4.26 15.00
N HIS A 101 7.22 3.47 15.95
CA HIS A 101 6.54 3.19 17.22
C HIS A 101 6.25 4.44 18.08
N ASP A 102 6.99 5.51 17.84
CA ASP A 102 6.89 6.82 18.47
C ASP A 102 5.93 7.79 17.74
N ALA A 103 5.18 7.29 16.76
CA ALA A 103 4.28 8.13 15.97
C ALA A 103 3.09 8.66 16.75
N MET A 104 2.63 9.83 16.34
CA MET A 104 1.35 10.41 16.72
C MET A 104 0.35 10.31 15.55
N TYR A 105 -0.93 10.29 15.87
CA TYR A 105 -2.00 10.31 14.88
C TYR A 105 -2.76 11.61 14.96
N LEU A 106 -2.81 12.35 13.85
CA LEU A 106 -3.47 13.66 13.74
C LEU A 106 -4.31 13.72 12.45
N PRO A 107 -5.46 14.40 12.47
CA PRO A 107 -6.15 14.76 11.24
C PRO A 107 -5.26 15.61 10.34
N PHE A 108 -5.28 15.38 9.03
CA PHE A 108 -4.47 16.10 8.04
C PHE A 108 -4.55 17.62 8.20
N GLY A 109 -5.78 18.17 8.31
CA GLY A 109 -6.00 19.62 8.49
C GLY A 109 -5.52 20.16 9.84
N SER A 110 -5.25 19.30 10.82
CA SER A 110 -4.76 19.74 12.15
C SER A 110 -3.24 19.81 12.22
N ILE A 111 -2.52 19.20 11.30
CA ILE A 111 -1.06 19.10 11.35
C ILE A 111 -0.41 20.48 11.37
N ILE A 112 -0.87 21.40 10.52
CA ILE A 112 -0.32 22.75 10.44
C ILE A 112 -0.47 23.52 11.76
N HIS A 113 -1.60 23.36 12.44
CA HIS A 113 -1.88 24.04 13.71
C HIS A 113 -1.05 23.48 14.89
N LYS A 114 -0.36 22.34 14.69
CA LYS A 114 0.49 21.68 15.67
C LYS A 114 1.98 21.83 15.38
N LYS A 115 2.36 22.65 14.41
CA LYS A 115 3.72 22.84 13.93
C LYS A 115 4.76 22.95 15.05
N GLU A 116 4.57 23.86 15.98
CA GLU A 116 5.54 24.08 17.08
C GLU A 116 5.59 22.87 18.02
N GLN A 117 4.44 22.28 18.36
CA GLN A 117 4.41 21.08 19.20
C GLN A 117 5.10 19.89 18.53
N LEU A 118 4.92 19.72 17.24
CA LEU A 118 5.58 18.65 16.47
C LEU A 118 7.10 18.88 16.40
N LYS A 119 7.53 20.14 16.31
CA LYS A 119 8.94 20.53 16.35
C LYS A 119 9.60 20.18 17.69
N ASP A 120 8.89 20.44 18.78
CA ASP A 120 9.39 20.14 20.13
C ASP A 120 9.50 18.62 20.36
N ILE A 121 8.54 17.84 19.85
CA ILE A 121 8.48 16.38 20.03
C ILE A 121 9.44 15.64 19.11
N PHE A 122 9.41 15.95 17.81
CA PHE A 122 10.10 15.17 16.77
C PHE A 122 11.36 15.85 16.22
N GLY A 123 11.56 17.14 16.53
CA GLY A 123 12.69 17.93 16.04
C GLY A 123 12.45 18.51 14.65
N LYS A 124 13.54 18.76 13.93
CA LYS A 124 13.56 19.55 12.69
C LYS A 124 12.87 18.89 11.51
N TYR A 125 12.88 17.56 11.44
CA TYR A 125 12.35 16.79 10.30
C TYR A 125 11.32 15.79 10.78
N ILE A 126 10.17 15.78 10.12
CA ILE A 126 9.09 14.84 10.40
C ILE A 126 8.73 14.02 9.14
N PHE A 127 8.15 12.87 9.37
CA PHE A 127 7.55 12.01 8.36
C PHE A 127 6.04 12.01 8.53
N ILE A 128 5.31 12.17 7.43
CA ILE A 128 3.85 12.19 7.41
C ILE A 128 3.35 11.18 6.37
N ARG A 129 2.35 10.38 6.73
CA ARG A 129 1.66 9.49 5.79
C ARG A 129 0.20 9.32 6.20
N PRO A 130 -0.71 8.96 5.26
CA PRO A 130 -2.06 8.56 5.65
C PRO A 130 -2.02 7.34 6.56
N ASP A 131 -2.90 7.31 7.55
CA ASP A 131 -3.15 6.14 8.39
C ASP A 131 -3.73 5.00 7.55
N SER A 132 -4.62 5.35 6.65
CA SER A 132 -5.33 4.41 5.79
C SER A 132 -4.41 3.66 4.82
N GLY A 133 -4.64 2.36 4.66
CA GLY A 133 -4.03 1.52 3.64
C GLY A 133 -4.38 1.94 2.20
N PHE A 134 -5.40 2.79 2.02
CA PHE A 134 -5.80 3.31 0.70
C PHE A 134 -4.82 4.30 0.07
N LYS A 135 -3.82 4.78 0.83
CA LYS A 135 -2.79 5.72 0.34
C LYS A 135 -3.41 6.89 -0.43
N THR A 136 -4.26 7.66 0.24
CA THR A 136 -4.87 8.86 -0.32
C THR A 136 -3.82 9.85 -0.83
N PHE A 137 -2.66 9.88 -0.19
CA PHE A 137 -1.44 10.51 -0.70
C PHE A 137 -0.21 9.66 -0.40
N THR A 138 0.91 9.95 -1.05
CA THR A 138 2.20 9.29 -0.77
C THR A 138 2.82 9.88 0.48
N GLY A 139 3.27 9.03 1.41
CA GLY A 139 4.01 9.48 2.59
C GLY A 139 5.29 10.21 2.20
N PHE A 140 5.61 11.27 2.92
CA PHE A 140 6.75 12.14 2.68
C PHE A 140 7.43 12.55 3.99
N HIS A 141 8.68 12.97 3.90
CA HIS A 141 9.39 13.63 4.98
C HIS A 141 9.60 15.09 4.61
N VAL A 142 9.50 15.97 5.61
CA VAL A 142 9.57 17.41 5.40
C VAL A 142 10.29 18.07 6.56
N LYS A 143 11.02 19.15 6.28
CA LYS A 143 11.49 20.05 7.32
C LYS A 143 10.29 20.79 7.87
N ILE A 144 10.17 20.86 9.20
CA ILE A 144 8.97 21.39 9.84
C ILE A 144 8.73 22.87 9.52
N ASP A 145 9.79 23.61 9.22
CA ASP A 145 9.67 25.01 8.82
C ASP A 145 8.96 25.15 7.46
N ASP A 146 9.06 24.15 6.57
CA ASP A 146 8.52 24.12 5.21
C ASP A 146 7.18 23.35 5.12
N ILE A 147 6.58 22.98 6.25
CA ILE A 147 5.41 22.09 6.33
C ILE A 147 4.17 22.66 5.64
N GLU A 148 4.01 23.99 5.65
CA GLU A 148 2.85 24.68 5.02
C GLU A 148 2.82 24.45 3.51
N ASP A 149 3.98 24.63 2.88
CA ASP A 149 4.13 24.48 1.43
C ASP A 149 3.91 23.01 1.02
N GLU A 150 4.44 22.06 1.81
CA GLU A 150 4.30 20.64 1.52
C GLU A 150 2.85 20.14 1.70
N LEU A 151 2.16 20.58 2.75
CA LEU A 151 0.74 20.24 2.96
C LEU A 151 -0.15 20.87 1.87
N SER A 152 0.15 22.11 1.46
CA SER A 152 -0.54 22.77 0.36
C SER A 152 -0.35 22.04 -0.96
N SER A 153 0.89 21.67 -1.29
CA SER A 153 1.22 20.87 -2.48
C SER A 153 0.50 19.50 -2.46
N THR A 154 0.54 18.81 -1.32
CA THR A 154 -0.17 17.53 -1.14
C THR A 154 -1.68 17.70 -1.35
N SER A 155 -2.26 18.78 -0.84
CA SER A 155 -3.68 19.08 -1.03
C SER A 155 -4.05 19.31 -2.51
N GLN A 156 -3.21 20.00 -3.24
CA GLN A 156 -3.43 20.26 -4.68
C GLN A 156 -3.34 18.98 -5.53
N ILE A 157 -2.40 18.10 -5.22
CA ILE A 157 -2.14 16.87 -6.01
C ILE A 157 -3.13 15.76 -5.66
N SER A 158 -3.38 15.53 -4.39
CA SER A 158 -4.06 14.34 -3.88
C SER A 158 -5.40 14.62 -3.22
N ASN A 159 -5.67 15.88 -2.88
CA ASN A 159 -6.89 16.36 -2.25
C ASN A 159 -7.38 15.47 -1.07
N PRO A 160 -6.52 15.20 -0.06
CA PRO A 160 -6.93 14.43 1.11
C PRO A 160 -8.01 15.18 1.90
N SER A 161 -8.91 14.44 2.54
CA SER A 161 -9.86 15.06 3.46
C SER A 161 -9.12 15.72 4.62
N PRO A 162 -9.51 16.92 5.08
CA PRO A 162 -8.91 17.52 6.27
C PRO A 162 -9.11 16.66 7.54
N HIS A 163 -10.11 15.76 7.53
CA HIS A 163 -10.37 14.81 8.63
C HIS A 163 -9.63 13.49 8.47
N GLU A 164 -8.89 13.29 7.39
CA GLU A 164 -8.12 12.07 7.19
C GLU A 164 -7.03 11.93 8.24
N MET A 165 -7.05 10.80 8.95
CA MET A 165 -6.02 10.52 9.95
C MET A 165 -4.68 10.26 9.28
N CYS A 166 -3.65 10.90 9.83
CA CYS A 166 -2.29 10.77 9.39
C CYS A 166 -1.41 10.29 10.54
N LEU A 167 -0.50 9.38 10.24
CA LEU A 167 0.64 9.08 11.09
C LEU A 167 1.68 10.18 10.90
N VAL A 168 2.12 10.79 12.01
CA VAL A 168 3.20 11.77 12.07
C VAL A 168 4.28 11.23 12.99
N ALA A 169 5.51 11.15 12.53
CA ALA A 169 6.65 10.63 13.27
C ALA A 169 7.91 11.44 13.00
N LYS A 170 8.94 11.22 13.82
CA LYS A 170 10.27 11.73 13.52
C LYS A 170 10.78 11.13 12.20
N ALA A 171 11.32 11.96 11.32
CA ALA A 171 11.98 11.47 10.12
C ALA A 171 13.25 10.68 10.51
N LYS A 172 13.39 9.49 9.95
CA LYS A 172 14.49 8.57 10.24
C LYS A 172 15.19 8.21 8.92
N SER A 173 16.48 7.98 8.97
CA SER A 173 17.23 7.47 7.82
C SER A 173 16.90 5.99 7.61
N ILE A 174 16.60 5.64 6.37
CA ILE A 174 16.32 4.26 5.95
C ILE A 174 17.38 3.88 4.94
N LEU A 175 18.20 2.89 5.26
CA LEU A 175 19.23 2.39 4.36
C LEU A 175 18.63 1.43 3.33
N GLY A 176 17.83 0.46 3.79
CA GLY A 176 17.21 -0.55 2.92
C GLY A 176 15.72 -0.72 3.19
N GLU A 177 14.96 -0.96 2.13
CA GLU A 177 13.55 -1.32 2.23
C GLU A 177 13.31 -2.66 1.55
N TYR A 178 12.61 -3.56 2.23
CA TYR A 178 12.36 -4.92 1.78
C TYR A 178 10.86 -5.21 1.78
N ARG A 179 10.46 -6.16 0.96
CA ARG A 179 9.10 -6.68 0.93
C ARG A 179 9.13 -8.18 1.11
N PHE A 180 8.31 -8.68 2.02
CA PHE A 180 8.14 -10.10 2.27
C PHE A 180 6.71 -10.51 1.95
N VAL A 181 6.56 -11.69 1.37
CA VAL A 181 5.26 -12.34 1.21
C VAL A 181 5.13 -13.39 2.29
N VAL A 182 4.10 -13.23 3.12
CA VAL A 182 3.82 -14.14 4.23
C VAL A 182 2.54 -14.93 3.91
N CYS A 183 2.57 -16.23 4.07
CA CYS A 183 1.43 -17.11 3.89
C CYS A 183 1.38 -18.14 5.04
N ASN A 184 0.24 -18.26 5.70
CA ASN A 184 0.05 -19.17 6.85
C ASN A 184 1.08 -18.99 7.98
N GLY A 185 1.54 -17.74 8.19
CA GLY A 185 2.53 -17.44 9.23
C GLY A 185 3.99 -17.67 8.81
N GLU A 186 4.25 -18.13 7.58
CA GLU A 186 5.59 -18.38 7.05
C GLU A 186 5.96 -17.35 5.99
N VAL A 187 7.21 -16.90 5.99
CA VAL A 187 7.76 -16.05 4.93
C VAL A 187 8.06 -16.93 3.71
N ILE A 188 7.32 -16.71 2.64
CA ILE A 188 7.43 -17.49 1.40
C ILE A 188 8.52 -16.97 0.49
N THR A 189 8.65 -15.65 0.43
CA THR A 189 9.66 -14.98 -0.40
C THR A 189 9.86 -13.55 0.07
N GLY A 190 10.99 -12.96 -0.30
CA GLY A 190 11.31 -11.57 -0.03
C GLY A 190 12.06 -10.95 -1.20
N SER A 191 12.11 -9.64 -1.21
CA SER A 191 12.92 -8.87 -2.17
C SER A 191 13.32 -7.54 -1.56
N GLN A 192 14.54 -7.10 -1.81
CA GLN A 192 14.89 -5.71 -1.65
C GLN A 192 14.16 -4.89 -2.71
N TYR A 193 13.66 -3.72 -2.33
CA TYR A 193 13.03 -2.86 -3.32
C TYR A 193 13.63 -1.44 -3.34
N ARG A 194 14.33 -1.01 -2.27
CA ARG A 194 15.08 0.23 -2.20
C ARG A 194 16.38 0.06 -1.43
N TRP A 195 17.40 0.81 -1.83
CA TRP A 195 18.66 0.94 -1.11
C TRP A 195 19.14 2.38 -1.19
N ASP A 196 19.54 2.94 -0.05
CA ASP A 196 20.04 4.31 0.06
C ASP A 196 19.14 5.34 -0.65
N GLY A 197 17.82 5.24 -0.39
CA GLY A 197 16.79 6.13 -0.96
C GLY A 197 16.49 5.94 -2.44
N LYS A 198 17.22 5.08 -3.17
CA LYS A 198 17.04 4.81 -4.60
C LYS A 198 16.28 3.51 -4.84
N LEU A 199 15.51 3.46 -5.93
CA LEU A 199 14.89 2.22 -6.37
C LEU A 199 15.99 1.24 -6.80
N ASP A 200 16.17 0.18 -6.03
CA ASP A 200 17.13 -0.90 -6.28
C ASP A 200 16.47 -2.23 -5.98
N VAL A 201 15.90 -2.83 -7.03
CA VAL A 201 15.13 -4.07 -6.90
C VAL A 201 16.07 -5.27 -7.08
N ARG A 202 16.16 -6.09 -6.03
CA ARG A 202 16.92 -7.35 -6.04
C ARG A 202 16.01 -8.48 -5.58
N ILE A 203 16.18 -9.63 -6.21
CA ILE A 203 15.40 -10.85 -5.88
C ILE A 203 15.83 -11.40 -4.52
N ASP A 204 17.11 -11.22 -4.18
CA ASP A 204 17.67 -11.71 -2.93
C ASP A 204 17.51 -10.66 -1.82
N VAL A 205 17.22 -11.13 -0.63
CA VAL A 205 17.21 -10.32 0.60
C VAL A 205 18.59 -10.46 1.24
N HIS A 206 19.15 -9.38 1.73
CA HIS A 206 20.40 -9.43 2.46
C HIS A 206 20.24 -10.35 3.69
N ASP A 207 21.25 -11.16 4.02
CA ASP A 207 21.20 -12.12 5.14
C ASP A 207 20.92 -11.45 6.51
N GLU A 208 21.09 -10.14 6.60
CA GLU A 208 20.84 -9.33 7.80
C GLU A 208 19.46 -8.62 7.80
N ALA A 209 18.55 -8.95 6.84
CA ALA A 209 17.27 -8.25 6.69
C ALA A 209 16.11 -8.92 7.45
#